data_960a49f21c7a49532ee71f1a38e68498
#
_entry.id   960a49f21c7a49532ee71f1a38e68498
#
_cell.length_a   1.000
_cell.length_b   1.000
_cell.length_c   1.000
_cell.angle_alpha   90.00
_cell.angle_beta   90.00
_cell.angle_gamma   90.00
#
_symmetry.space_group_name_H-M   'P 1'
#
loop_
_entity.id
_entity.type
_entity.pdbx_description
1 polymer ?
#
loop_
_entity_poly.entity_id
_entity_poly.type
_entity_poly.pdbx_seq_one_letter_code
_entity_poly.pdbx_strand_id
1 'polypeptide(L)'
;MTVCIAAACDNGERIVTATDGLLSMGDVTGEGIPGKMLWYGDWQFMYAGTPSIFSLVMEEIENASINDPQVLSRRHVQETILHAYQKVRSRLASFPFLSPFNMTIEDFKQDGLNAFGETFHNEVLRAISDEARRADDQLLVTGWGMSPLSAMVYEVGPSGDRLHTKSGFGAIGSGSQMAYTMLILLEQARYRTLAETIFNVACAKFFSEKSKDLDVGKMTAVCVLRKRTGEDEADKACRQFVSLEDLDILRSIWDQHLRPRIPDEARIEITGIAARVNAGNITPHDMVKHFKAQQRINEKRGISSQAPLSPQSTKDDS
;
A
#
# COMPACT_ATOMS: atom_id res chain seq x y z
N MET A 1 0.55 -11.62 4.25
CA MET A 1 1.16 -10.37 4.74
C MET A 1 1.57 -9.49 3.57
N THR A 2 1.87 -8.22 3.79
CA THR A 2 1.92 -7.21 2.71
C THR A 2 3.07 -6.26 2.91
N VAL A 3 3.61 -5.73 1.82
CA VAL A 3 4.40 -4.50 1.83
C VAL A 3 3.94 -3.59 0.68
N CYS A 4 3.63 -2.34 1.01
CA CYS A 4 3.45 -1.27 0.03
C CYS A 4 4.48 -0.18 0.33
N ILE A 5 5.13 0.31 -0.70
CA ILE A 5 6.24 1.26 -0.62
C ILE A 5 5.95 2.42 -1.57
N ALA A 6 6.29 3.63 -1.16
CA ALA A 6 6.26 4.80 -2.03
C ALA A 6 7.49 5.68 -1.78
N ALA A 7 8.09 6.20 -2.84
CA ALA A 7 9.22 7.11 -2.76
C ALA A 7 9.16 8.19 -3.83
N ALA A 8 9.23 9.44 -3.41
CA ALA A 8 9.34 10.59 -4.30
C ALA A 8 10.77 10.71 -4.83
N CYS A 9 10.90 11.15 -6.08
CA CYS A 9 12.19 11.37 -6.75
C CYS A 9 12.13 12.61 -7.66
N ASP A 10 13.25 12.91 -8.30
CA ASP A 10 13.41 14.08 -9.18
C ASP A 10 12.88 15.38 -8.53
N ASN A 11 13.23 15.59 -7.26
CA ASN A 11 12.75 16.70 -6.44
C ASN A 11 11.22 16.75 -6.24
N GLY A 12 10.55 15.60 -6.38
CA GLY A 12 9.11 15.45 -6.21
C GLY A 12 8.30 15.57 -7.50
N GLU A 13 8.95 15.56 -8.65
CA GLU A 13 8.27 15.51 -9.96
C GLU A 13 7.72 14.13 -10.27
N ARG A 14 8.25 13.08 -9.63
CA ARG A 14 7.82 11.69 -9.79
C ARG A 14 7.72 10.97 -8.45
N ILE A 15 6.90 9.93 -8.44
CA ILE A 15 6.79 9.00 -7.31
C ILE A 15 6.93 7.59 -7.87
N VAL A 16 7.78 6.79 -7.25
CA VAL A 16 7.89 5.35 -7.52
C VAL A 16 7.19 4.62 -6.39
N THR A 17 6.30 3.69 -6.74
CA THR A 17 5.59 2.87 -5.77
C THR A 17 5.83 1.39 -6.05
N ALA A 18 5.82 0.58 -5.01
CA ALA A 18 5.89 -0.86 -5.14
C ALA A 18 4.91 -1.55 -4.19
N THR A 19 4.37 -2.68 -4.62
CA THR A 19 3.56 -3.57 -3.78
C THR A 19 3.83 -5.02 -4.11
N ASP A 20 3.53 -5.90 -3.16
CA ASP A 20 3.46 -7.33 -3.41
C ASP A 20 2.09 -7.71 -3.99
N GLY A 21 2.03 -8.82 -4.72
CA GLY A 21 0.82 -9.37 -5.31
C GLY A 21 0.05 -10.34 -4.41
N LEU A 22 0.47 -10.52 -3.15
CA LEU A 22 -0.15 -11.50 -2.27
C LEU A 22 -1.46 -10.96 -1.69
N LEU A 23 -2.55 -11.66 -1.96
CA LEU A 23 -3.86 -11.49 -1.31
C LEU A 23 -4.10 -12.66 -0.38
N SER A 24 -4.39 -12.38 0.88
CA SER A 24 -4.78 -13.38 1.88
C SER A 24 -6.23 -13.16 2.26
N MET A 25 -7.05 -14.22 2.16
CA MET A 25 -8.46 -14.22 2.58
C MET A 25 -8.65 -15.41 3.52
N GLY A 26 -8.51 -15.18 4.83
CA GLY A 26 -8.47 -16.24 5.82
C GLY A 26 -7.31 -17.19 5.57
N ASP A 27 -7.60 -18.49 5.47
CA ASP A 27 -6.60 -19.53 5.22
C ASP A 27 -6.21 -19.69 3.75
N VAL A 28 -6.84 -18.93 2.84
CA VAL A 28 -6.54 -18.95 1.41
C VAL A 28 -5.63 -17.80 1.06
N THR A 29 -4.45 -18.12 0.53
CA THR A 29 -3.51 -17.14 -0.02
C THR A 29 -3.35 -17.36 -1.51
N GLY A 30 -3.34 -16.29 -2.28
CA GLY A 30 -3.11 -16.33 -3.72
C GLY A 30 -2.28 -15.14 -4.16
N GLU A 31 -1.31 -15.36 -5.05
CA GLU A 31 -0.65 -14.28 -5.75
C GLU A 31 -1.48 -13.91 -6.98
N GLY A 32 -1.99 -12.70 -6.99
CA GLY A 32 -2.87 -12.17 -8.04
C GLY A 32 -2.39 -10.82 -8.57
N ILE A 33 -3.20 -10.27 -9.43
CA ILE A 33 -3.04 -8.93 -10.02
C ILE A 33 -2.85 -7.90 -8.89
N PRO A 34 -2.20 -6.75 -9.15
CA PRO A 34 -1.93 -5.72 -8.14
C PRO A 34 -3.23 -5.09 -7.60
N GLY A 35 -4.05 -5.92 -6.92
CA GLY A 35 -5.29 -5.50 -6.27
C GLY A 35 -5.07 -4.58 -5.05
N LYS A 36 -3.81 -4.35 -4.69
CA LYS A 36 -3.43 -3.48 -3.58
C LYS A 36 -3.18 -2.03 -3.99
N MET A 37 -3.33 -1.71 -5.26
CA MET A 37 -3.21 -0.36 -5.80
C MET A 37 -4.52 0.05 -6.44
N LEU A 38 -5.12 1.14 -5.97
CA LEU A 38 -6.25 1.80 -6.60
C LEU A 38 -5.92 3.25 -6.93
N TRP A 39 -6.59 3.79 -7.91
CA TRP A 39 -6.45 5.17 -8.33
C TRP A 39 -7.80 5.87 -8.26
N TYR A 40 -7.80 7.04 -7.64
CA TYR A 40 -8.94 7.93 -7.64
C TYR A 40 -8.47 9.35 -7.94
N GLY A 41 -8.86 9.88 -9.10
CA GLY A 41 -8.29 11.11 -9.63
C GLY A 41 -6.77 11.02 -9.79
N ASP A 42 -6.06 12.00 -9.27
CA ASP A 42 -4.58 12.08 -9.31
C ASP A 42 -3.89 11.36 -8.14
N TRP A 43 -4.68 10.61 -7.34
CA TRP A 43 -4.21 9.92 -6.15
C TRP A 43 -4.12 8.43 -6.39
N GLN A 44 -3.03 7.85 -5.91
CA GLN A 44 -2.88 6.41 -5.78
C GLN A 44 -3.04 6.01 -4.32
N PHE A 45 -3.87 5.01 -4.10
CA PHE A 45 -4.11 4.39 -2.80
C PHE A 45 -3.53 2.99 -2.81
N MET A 46 -2.73 2.69 -1.80
CA MET A 46 -2.23 1.35 -1.54
C MET A 46 -2.64 0.95 -0.12
N TYR A 47 -2.90 -0.33 0.09
CA TYR A 47 -3.33 -0.79 1.40
C TYR A 47 -2.61 -2.05 1.86
N ALA A 48 -2.51 -2.17 3.17
CA ALA A 48 -2.10 -3.37 3.89
C ALA A 48 -3.18 -3.68 4.93
N GLY A 49 -3.64 -4.93 4.97
CA GLY A 49 -4.73 -5.37 5.84
C GLY A 49 -5.88 -6.00 5.05
N THR A 50 -7.09 -5.82 5.53
CA THR A 50 -8.29 -6.48 5.01
C THR A 50 -8.87 -5.75 3.79
N PRO A 51 -9.00 -6.40 2.62
CA PRO A 51 -9.50 -5.76 1.39
C PRO A 51 -10.89 -5.14 1.53
N SER A 52 -11.79 -5.78 2.29
CA SER A 52 -13.15 -5.25 2.49
C SER A 52 -13.15 -3.94 3.28
N ILE A 53 -12.25 -3.78 4.24
CA ILE A 53 -12.11 -2.52 5.00
C ILE A 53 -11.62 -1.41 4.07
N PHE A 54 -10.64 -1.72 3.23
CA PHE A 54 -10.16 -0.78 2.22
C PHE A 54 -11.26 -0.33 1.27
N SER A 55 -12.09 -1.26 0.79
CA SER A 55 -13.24 -0.92 -0.08
C SER A 55 -14.21 0.04 0.59
N LEU A 56 -14.51 -0.17 1.87
CA LEU A 56 -15.37 0.73 2.64
C LEU A 56 -14.76 2.13 2.81
N VAL A 57 -13.44 2.20 3.05
CA VAL A 57 -12.76 3.51 3.14
C VAL A 57 -12.80 4.24 1.79
N MET A 58 -12.57 3.52 0.69
CA MET A 58 -12.68 4.12 -0.65
C MET A 58 -14.08 4.62 -0.95
N GLU A 59 -15.12 3.87 -0.58
CA GLU A 59 -16.52 4.29 -0.72
C GLU A 59 -16.79 5.59 0.06
N GLU A 60 -16.30 5.73 1.28
CA GLU A 60 -16.44 6.98 2.05
C GLU A 60 -15.71 8.15 1.40
N ILE A 61 -14.52 7.93 0.82
CA ILE A 61 -13.76 8.96 0.07
C ILE A 61 -14.51 9.36 -1.20
N GLU A 62 -15.05 8.40 -1.95
CA GLU A 62 -15.84 8.65 -3.15
C GLU A 62 -17.10 9.45 -2.83
N ASN A 63 -17.83 9.07 -1.80
CA ASN A 63 -19.02 9.80 -1.35
C ASN A 63 -18.70 11.25 -0.94
N ALA A 64 -17.60 11.47 -0.23
CA ALA A 64 -17.15 12.81 0.11
C ALA A 64 -16.81 13.63 -1.15
N SER A 65 -16.15 13.02 -2.13
CA SER A 65 -15.74 13.65 -3.38
C SER A 65 -16.88 13.99 -4.33
N ILE A 66 -17.96 13.18 -4.33
CA ILE A 66 -19.18 13.47 -5.09
C ILE A 66 -19.85 14.74 -4.54
N ASN A 67 -19.87 14.91 -3.22
CA ASN A 67 -20.49 16.06 -2.57
C ASN A 67 -19.64 17.34 -2.67
N ASP A 68 -18.31 17.20 -2.67
CA ASP A 68 -17.37 18.30 -2.83
C ASP A 68 -16.13 17.83 -3.62
N PRO A 69 -16.03 18.15 -4.93
CA PRO A 69 -14.88 17.78 -5.74
C PRO A 69 -13.54 18.34 -5.25
N GLN A 70 -13.55 19.34 -4.37
CA GLN A 70 -12.32 19.94 -3.81
C GLN A 70 -11.77 19.16 -2.61
N VAL A 71 -12.48 18.19 -2.04
CA VAL A 71 -12.01 17.42 -0.88
C VAL A 71 -10.71 16.66 -1.15
N LEU A 72 -10.45 16.31 -2.40
CA LEU A 72 -9.21 15.69 -2.84
C LEU A 72 -8.12 16.71 -3.25
N SER A 73 -8.37 18.01 -3.05
CA SER A 73 -7.29 18.99 -3.14
C SER A 73 -6.25 18.71 -2.04
N ARG A 74 -4.99 19.08 -2.29
CA ARG A 74 -3.90 18.85 -1.32
C ARG A 74 -4.21 19.34 0.10
N ARG A 75 -4.97 20.42 0.20
CA ARG A 75 -5.31 21.02 1.49
C ARG A 75 -6.24 20.15 2.32
N HIS A 76 -7.17 19.45 1.68
CA HIS A 76 -8.23 18.71 2.36
C HIS A 76 -8.04 17.20 2.25
N VAL A 77 -7.24 16.70 1.30
CA VAL A 77 -7.10 15.27 1.06
C VAL A 77 -6.68 14.48 2.30
N GLN A 78 -5.78 15.01 3.11
CA GLN A 78 -5.33 14.35 4.34
C GLN A 78 -6.47 14.23 5.34
N GLU A 79 -7.21 15.33 5.58
CA GLU A 79 -8.34 15.35 6.48
C GLU A 79 -9.45 14.42 5.99
N THR A 80 -9.73 14.42 4.69
CA THR A 80 -10.73 13.55 4.07
C THR A 80 -10.38 12.08 4.24
N ILE A 81 -9.14 11.69 3.93
CA ILE A 81 -8.68 10.31 4.06
C ILE A 81 -8.68 9.87 5.52
N LEU A 82 -8.16 10.70 6.42
CA LEU A 82 -8.14 10.42 7.85
C LEU A 82 -9.56 10.25 8.39
N HIS A 83 -10.46 11.15 8.03
CA HIS A 83 -11.86 11.09 8.46
C HIS A 83 -12.57 9.83 7.94
N ALA A 84 -12.42 9.51 6.65
CA ALA A 84 -13.00 8.31 6.05
C ALA A 84 -12.46 7.04 6.74
N TYR A 85 -11.15 6.96 6.96
CA TYR A 85 -10.52 5.86 7.66
C TYR A 85 -11.06 5.71 9.09
N GLN A 86 -11.07 6.79 9.86
CA GLN A 86 -11.57 6.80 11.24
C GLN A 86 -13.04 6.43 11.34
N LYS A 87 -13.89 6.93 10.44
CA LYS A 87 -15.32 6.62 10.38
C LYS A 87 -15.56 5.13 10.15
N VAL A 88 -14.89 4.54 9.16
CA VAL A 88 -15.01 3.09 8.87
C VAL A 88 -14.50 2.27 10.05
N ARG A 89 -13.35 2.61 10.60
CA ARG A 89 -12.77 1.92 11.76
C ARG A 89 -13.68 1.98 12.98
N SER A 90 -14.22 3.14 13.29
CA SER A 90 -15.14 3.34 14.41
C SER A 90 -16.41 2.50 14.25
N ARG A 91 -16.99 2.49 13.03
CA ARG A 91 -18.16 1.69 12.70
C ARG A 91 -17.89 0.19 12.88
N LEU A 92 -16.78 -0.31 12.35
CA LEU A 92 -16.44 -1.73 12.43
C LEU A 92 -16.11 -2.17 13.86
N ALA A 93 -15.37 -1.36 14.60
CA ALA A 93 -15.02 -1.65 15.99
C ALA A 93 -16.25 -1.60 16.91
N SER A 94 -17.23 -0.76 16.62
CA SER A 94 -18.45 -0.64 17.44
C SER A 94 -19.48 -1.74 17.15
N PHE A 95 -19.47 -2.29 15.94
CA PHE A 95 -20.48 -3.25 15.50
C PHE A 95 -20.68 -4.46 16.42
N PRO A 96 -19.62 -5.16 16.92
CA PRO A 96 -19.79 -6.31 17.81
C PRO A 96 -20.47 -5.95 19.14
N PHE A 97 -20.31 -4.71 19.61
CA PHE A 97 -20.81 -4.25 20.91
C PHE A 97 -22.19 -3.61 20.83
N LEU A 98 -22.51 -2.92 19.73
CA LEU A 98 -23.71 -2.09 19.61
C LEU A 98 -24.80 -2.71 18.74
N SER A 99 -24.46 -3.68 17.86
CA SER A 99 -25.45 -4.35 17.02
C SER A 99 -26.56 -5.07 17.80
N PRO A 100 -26.31 -5.67 19.01
CA PRO A 100 -27.38 -6.27 19.80
C PRO A 100 -28.42 -5.25 20.29
N PHE A 101 -28.05 -3.97 20.38
CA PHE A 101 -28.93 -2.88 20.79
C PHE A 101 -29.51 -2.11 19.62
N ASN A 102 -29.16 -2.47 18.40
CA ASN A 102 -29.54 -1.78 17.17
C ASN A 102 -29.19 -0.26 17.23
N MET A 103 -27.98 0.03 17.76
CA MET A 103 -27.47 1.40 17.90
C MET A 103 -26.23 1.62 17.06
N THR A 104 -26.08 2.84 16.56
CA THR A 104 -24.81 3.32 15.98
C THR A 104 -23.88 3.82 17.09
N ILE A 105 -22.60 4.03 16.78
CA ILE A 105 -21.65 4.61 17.73
C ILE A 105 -22.03 6.07 18.09
N GLU A 106 -22.60 6.79 17.15
CA GLU A 106 -23.10 8.15 17.33
C GLU A 106 -24.28 8.17 18.31
N ASP A 107 -25.30 7.32 18.09
CA ASP A 107 -26.45 7.17 18.98
C ASP A 107 -26.00 6.77 20.38
N PHE A 108 -25.05 5.82 20.48
CA PHE A 108 -24.56 5.36 21.78
C PHE A 108 -23.78 6.45 22.52
N LYS A 109 -23.01 7.28 21.84
CA LYS A 109 -22.34 8.45 22.47
C LYS A 109 -23.33 9.49 22.96
N GLN A 110 -24.44 9.69 22.23
CA GLN A 110 -25.45 10.68 22.57
C GLN A 110 -26.36 10.21 23.69
N ASP A 111 -26.92 9.01 23.60
CA ASP A 111 -28.01 8.53 24.43
C ASP A 111 -27.61 7.38 25.37
N GLY A 112 -26.50 6.69 25.09
CA GLY A 112 -26.09 5.49 25.80
C GLY A 112 -25.86 5.69 27.29
N LEU A 113 -25.35 6.87 27.69
CA LEU A 113 -25.18 7.20 29.11
C LEU A 113 -26.52 7.19 29.89
N ASN A 114 -27.55 7.76 29.29
CA ASN A 114 -28.89 7.84 29.91
C ASN A 114 -29.60 6.49 29.84
N ALA A 115 -29.40 5.71 28.76
CA ALA A 115 -30.09 4.44 28.56
C ALA A 115 -29.51 3.30 29.41
N PHE A 116 -28.20 3.27 29.62
CA PHE A 116 -27.49 2.11 30.21
C PHE A 116 -26.71 2.44 31.51
N GLY A 117 -26.59 3.70 31.85
CA GLY A 117 -25.81 4.16 33.00
C GLY A 117 -24.31 4.28 32.71
N GLU A 118 -23.61 5.01 33.58
CA GLU A 118 -22.24 5.45 33.39
C GLU A 118 -21.24 4.29 33.28
N THR A 119 -21.35 3.30 34.14
CA THR A 119 -20.41 2.16 34.17
C THR A 119 -20.43 1.40 32.86
N PHE A 120 -21.61 0.98 32.41
CA PHE A 120 -21.76 0.23 31.17
C PHE A 120 -21.35 1.06 29.96
N HIS A 121 -21.75 2.33 29.90
CA HIS A 121 -21.39 3.23 28.83
C HIS A 121 -19.86 3.35 28.67
N ASN A 122 -19.14 3.56 29.76
CA ASN A 122 -17.68 3.71 29.77
C ASN A 122 -16.97 2.40 29.42
N GLU A 123 -17.46 1.26 29.91
CA GLU A 123 -16.91 -0.07 29.55
C GLU A 123 -17.04 -0.36 28.07
N VAL A 124 -18.19 -0.09 27.46
CA VAL A 124 -18.43 -0.30 26.03
C VAL A 124 -17.55 0.62 25.19
N LEU A 125 -17.45 1.92 25.53
CA LEU A 125 -16.58 2.84 24.80
C LEU A 125 -15.11 2.41 24.88
N ARG A 126 -14.67 1.92 26.03
CA ARG A 126 -13.32 1.38 26.21
C ARG A 126 -13.10 0.15 25.33
N ALA A 127 -14.04 -0.80 25.34
CA ALA A 127 -13.96 -2.01 24.52
C ALA A 127 -13.91 -1.68 23.02
N ILE A 128 -14.73 -0.73 22.55
CA ILE A 128 -14.70 -0.25 21.17
C ILE A 128 -13.33 0.39 20.84
N SER A 129 -12.78 1.20 21.76
CA SER A 129 -11.47 1.82 21.55
C SER A 129 -10.35 0.79 21.47
N ASP A 130 -10.39 -0.23 22.33
CA ASP A 130 -9.41 -1.31 22.32
C ASP A 130 -9.51 -2.16 21.04
N GLU A 131 -10.73 -2.45 20.57
CA GLU A 131 -10.96 -3.15 19.30
C GLU A 131 -10.47 -2.32 18.09
N ALA A 132 -10.75 -1.03 18.10
CA ALA A 132 -10.24 -0.13 17.07
C ALA A 132 -8.70 -0.11 16.97
N ARG A 133 -7.99 -0.32 18.07
CA ARG A 133 -6.52 -0.35 18.09
C ARG A 133 -5.91 -1.68 17.62
N ARG A 134 -6.67 -2.78 17.70
CA ARG A 134 -6.16 -4.12 17.37
C ARG A 134 -5.99 -4.39 15.89
N ALA A 135 -6.69 -3.66 15.05
CA ALA A 135 -6.61 -3.93 13.62
C ALA A 135 -5.37 -3.31 12.98
N ASP A 136 -4.81 -4.03 12.02
CA ASP A 136 -3.53 -3.74 11.36
C ASP A 136 -3.71 -3.04 10.00
N ASP A 137 -4.93 -2.56 9.70
CA ASP A 137 -5.21 -1.95 8.40
C ASP A 137 -4.49 -0.61 8.27
N GLN A 138 -3.76 -0.47 7.18
CA GLN A 138 -2.98 0.73 6.86
C GLN A 138 -3.23 1.17 5.42
N LEU A 139 -3.19 2.47 5.19
CA LEU A 139 -3.23 3.09 3.87
C LEU A 139 -1.94 3.86 3.60
N LEU A 140 -1.43 3.75 2.39
CA LEU A 140 -0.37 4.58 1.86
C LEU A 140 -0.89 5.29 0.64
N VAL A 141 -0.99 6.61 0.72
CA VAL A 141 -1.58 7.45 -0.32
C VAL A 141 -0.51 8.35 -0.92
N THR A 142 -0.47 8.39 -2.25
CA THR A 142 0.51 9.19 -2.98
C THR A 142 -0.15 9.99 -4.10
N GLY A 143 0.41 11.14 -4.40
CA GLY A 143 -0.09 12.02 -5.45
C GLY A 143 0.47 13.43 -5.36
N TRP A 144 -0.17 14.37 -6.04
CA TRP A 144 0.20 15.78 -6.04
C TRP A 144 -1.00 16.64 -5.68
N GLY A 145 -0.81 17.50 -4.70
CA GLY A 145 -1.84 18.49 -4.37
C GLY A 145 -1.70 19.80 -5.16
N MET A 146 -2.65 20.71 -4.98
CA MET A 146 -2.81 21.87 -5.84
C MET A 146 -1.71 22.94 -5.73
N SER A 147 -0.95 23.07 -4.62
CA SER A 147 0.14 24.08 -4.54
C SER A 147 0.87 24.05 -3.19
N PRO A 148 2.18 24.33 -3.13
CA PRO A 148 3.16 24.13 -4.19
C PRO A 148 3.24 22.66 -4.56
N LEU A 149 3.30 22.38 -5.83
CA LEU A 149 3.19 21.05 -6.42
C LEU A 149 4.38 20.16 -6.04
N SER A 150 4.33 19.55 -4.89
CA SER A 150 5.32 18.56 -4.46
C SER A 150 4.64 17.22 -4.24
N ALA A 151 5.32 16.16 -4.65
CA ALA A 151 4.88 14.81 -4.37
C ALA A 151 4.56 14.64 -2.88
N MET A 152 3.46 14.00 -2.60
CA MET A 152 3.00 13.65 -1.26
C MET A 152 3.07 12.13 -1.08
N VAL A 153 3.60 11.71 0.04
CA VAL A 153 3.53 10.34 0.55
C VAL A 153 2.90 10.42 1.93
N TYR A 154 1.70 9.88 2.07
CA TYR A 154 0.87 9.99 3.26
C TYR A 154 0.42 8.62 3.73
N GLU A 155 0.70 8.32 4.98
CA GLU A 155 0.36 7.07 5.65
C GLU A 155 -0.75 7.32 6.66
N VAL A 156 -1.75 6.43 6.69
CA VAL A 156 -2.80 6.39 7.71
C VAL A 156 -2.93 4.97 8.25
N GLY A 157 -3.01 4.84 9.57
CA GLY A 157 -3.13 3.56 10.22
C GLY A 157 -3.68 3.68 11.65
N PRO A 158 -3.74 2.57 12.41
CA PRO A 158 -4.27 2.54 13.77
C PRO A 158 -3.51 3.45 14.74
N SER A 159 -2.24 3.72 14.48
CA SER A 159 -1.39 4.59 15.29
C SER A 159 -1.53 6.08 14.96
N GLY A 160 -2.41 6.44 14.04
CA GLY A 160 -2.58 7.80 13.52
C GLY A 160 -2.12 7.95 12.07
N ASP A 161 -1.78 9.16 11.71
CA ASP A 161 -1.35 9.51 10.36
C ASP A 161 0.07 10.09 10.34
N ARG A 162 0.74 9.95 9.20
CA ARG A 162 2.10 10.45 8.98
C ARG A 162 2.28 11.00 7.57
N LEU A 163 2.77 12.20 7.49
CA LEU A 163 3.16 12.82 6.23
C LEU A 163 4.68 12.73 6.05
N HIS A 164 5.12 11.96 5.08
CA HIS A 164 6.54 11.70 4.78
C HIS A 164 7.16 12.78 3.88
N THR A 165 6.87 14.07 4.14
CA THR A 165 7.32 15.18 3.29
C THR A 165 8.84 15.36 3.31
N LYS A 166 9.49 15.16 4.45
CA LYS A 166 10.95 15.36 4.61
C LYS A 166 11.75 14.19 4.08
N SER A 167 11.39 12.96 4.47
CA SER A 167 12.06 11.74 3.98
C SER A 167 11.77 11.52 2.49
N GLY A 168 10.57 11.88 2.03
CA GLY A 168 10.11 11.66 0.67
C GLY A 168 9.72 10.20 0.39
N PHE A 169 9.74 9.31 1.39
CA PHE A 169 9.34 7.91 1.22
C PHE A 169 8.58 7.38 2.44
N GLY A 170 7.74 6.38 2.21
CA GLY A 170 6.95 5.69 3.21
C GLY A 170 6.74 4.23 2.84
N ALA A 171 6.44 3.40 3.83
CA ALA A 171 6.11 1.99 3.63
C ALA A 171 5.10 1.52 4.67
N ILE A 172 4.17 0.65 4.28
CA ILE A 172 3.15 0.06 5.15
C ILE A 172 3.13 -1.47 5.04
N GLY A 173 2.46 -2.10 5.99
CA GLY A 173 2.30 -3.54 6.09
C GLY A 173 3.43 -4.22 6.86
N SER A 174 3.34 -5.55 7.00
CA SER A 174 4.26 -6.35 7.81
C SER A 174 5.72 -6.26 7.34
N GLY A 175 5.96 -6.05 6.04
CA GLY A 175 7.29 -5.87 5.45
C GLY A 175 7.84 -4.44 5.56
N SER A 176 7.08 -3.49 6.10
CA SER A 176 7.42 -2.06 6.07
C SER A 176 8.73 -1.73 6.77
N GLN A 177 9.01 -2.34 7.94
CA GLN A 177 10.25 -2.09 8.67
C GLN A 177 11.49 -2.47 7.86
N MET A 178 11.44 -3.61 7.16
CA MET A 178 12.53 -4.05 6.29
C MET A 178 12.69 -3.10 5.10
N ALA A 179 11.58 -2.68 4.51
CA ALA A 179 11.57 -1.71 3.41
C ALA A 179 12.18 -0.37 3.86
N TYR A 180 11.78 0.16 5.01
CA TYR A 180 12.37 1.39 5.57
C TYR A 180 13.88 1.25 5.79
N THR A 181 14.32 0.15 6.39
CA THR A 181 15.74 -0.10 6.62
C THR A 181 16.52 -0.06 5.32
N MET A 182 16.02 -0.72 4.27
CA MET A 182 16.69 -0.73 2.97
C MET A 182 16.70 0.65 2.31
N LEU A 183 15.57 1.38 2.32
CA LEU A 183 15.51 2.73 1.76
C LEU A 183 16.47 3.69 2.46
N ILE A 184 16.65 3.58 3.79
CA ILE A 184 17.63 4.36 4.55
C ILE A 184 19.06 3.97 4.16
N LEU A 185 19.37 2.68 4.07
CA LEU A 185 20.69 2.20 3.68
C LEU A 185 21.07 2.60 2.24
N LEU A 186 20.08 2.69 1.35
CA LEU A 186 20.26 3.17 -0.02
C LEU A 186 20.19 4.70 -0.13
N GLU A 187 20.11 5.40 1.01
CA GLU A 187 20.03 6.85 1.08
C GLU A 187 18.92 7.43 0.19
N GLN A 188 17.75 6.76 0.18
CA GLN A 188 16.62 7.25 -0.60
C GLN A 188 16.18 8.62 -0.10
N ALA A 189 16.01 9.55 -1.05
CA ALA A 189 15.59 10.91 -0.77
C ALA A 189 14.93 11.51 -2.02
N ARG A 190 14.19 12.60 -1.85
CA ARG A 190 13.43 13.26 -2.93
C ARG A 190 14.28 13.76 -4.10
N TYR A 191 15.56 14.04 -3.86
CA TYR A 191 16.49 14.50 -4.91
C TYR A 191 17.11 13.36 -5.73
N ARG A 192 16.89 12.09 -5.33
CA ARG A 192 17.34 10.95 -6.12
C ARG A 192 16.66 10.95 -7.50
N THR A 193 17.40 10.47 -8.49
CA THR A 193 16.87 10.31 -9.84
C THR A 193 15.81 9.21 -9.91
N LEU A 194 14.96 9.24 -10.93
CA LEU A 194 14.01 8.17 -11.19
C LEU A 194 14.69 6.81 -11.27
N ALA A 195 15.82 6.71 -11.97
CA ALA A 195 16.55 5.46 -12.14
C ALA A 195 17.02 4.88 -10.78
N GLU A 196 17.63 5.71 -9.95
CA GLU A 196 18.06 5.31 -8.60
C GLU A 196 16.86 4.91 -7.74
N THR A 197 15.77 5.65 -7.82
CA THR A 197 14.58 5.39 -7.00
C THR A 197 13.85 4.11 -7.42
N ILE A 198 13.77 3.79 -8.72
CA ILE A 198 13.26 2.49 -9.19
C ILE A 198 14.08 1.36 -8.56
N PHE A 199 15.40 1.44 -8.61
CA PHE A 199 16.28 0.45 -8.01
C PHE A 199 16.07 0.35 -6.49
N ASN A 200 16.08 1.48 -5.78
CA ASN A 200 15.95 1.54 -4.33
C ASN A 200 14.63 0.93 -3.85
N VAL A 201 13.52 1.27 -4.52
CA VAL A 201 12.19 0.77 -4.18
C VAL A 201 12.06 -0.73 -4.50
N ALA A 202 12.60 -1.18 -5.64
CA ALA A 202 12.63 -2.61 -5.99
C ALA A 202 13.47 -3.41 -4.97
N CYS A 203 14.66 -2.93 -4.60
CA CYS A 203 15.51 -3.56 -3.60
C CYS A 203 14.86 -3.59 -2.21
N ALA A 204 14.17 -2.53 -1.81
CA ALA A 204 13.44 -2.48 -0.54
C ALA A 204 12.34 -3.56 -0.51
N LYS A 205 11.63 -3.74 -1.64
CA LYS A 205 10.64 -4.81 -1.79
C LYS A 205 11.30 -6.19 -1.75
N PHE A 206 12.39 -6.43 -2.49
CA PHE A 206 13.11 -7.72 -2.52
C PHE A 206 13.69 -8.07 -1.15
N PHE A 207 14.18 -7.07 -0.41
CA PHE A 207 14.67 -7.28 0.94
C PHE A 207 13.57 -7.68 1.91
N SER A 208 12.39 -7.07 1.79
CA SER A 208 11.22 -7.43 2.59
C SER A 208 10.77 -8.88 2.38
N GLU A 209 11.00 -9.47 1.20
CA GLU A 209 10.71 -10.87 0.88
C GLU A 209 11.69 -11.87 1.54
N LYS A 210 12.89 -11.42 1.91
CA LYS A 210 13.92 -12.31 2.50
C LYS A 210 13.64 -12.67 3.96
N SER A 211 12.77 -11.94 4.62
CA SER A 211 12.38 -12.27 6.00
C SER A 211 11.48 -13.51 6.01
N LYS A 212 11.97 -14.59 6.63
CA LYS A 212 11.23 -15.87 6.71
C LYS A 212 9.95 -15.77 7.56
N ASP A 213 9.92 -14.79 8.46
CA ASP A 213 8.81 -14.58 9.39
C ASP A 213 7.73 -13.65 8.83
N LEU A 214 8.00 -13.03 7.67
CA LEU A 214 7.10 -12.11 7.00
C LEU A 214 6.71 -12.73 5.66
N ASP A 215 5.48 -13.25 5.55
CA ASP A 215 4.92 -13.77 4.29
C ASP A 215 4.64 -12.64 3.30
N VAL A 216 5.68 -11.92 2.89
CA VAL A 216 5.59 -10.93 1.82
C VAL A 216 5.59 -11.68 0.48
N GLY A 217 4.57 -11.44 -0.33
CA GLY A 217 4.44 -12.07 -1.64
C GLY A 217 5.65 -11.78 -2.54
N LYS A 218 6.07 -12.76 -3.33
CA LYS A 218 7.23 -12.64 -4.22
C LYS A 218 6.93 -11.86 -5.49
N MET A 219 5.67 -11.83 -5.94
CA MET A 219 5.27 -10.99 -7.05
C MET A 219 5.43 -9.53 -6.67
N THR A 220 6.04 -8.76 -7.56
CA THR A 220 6.34 -7.35 -7.36
C THR A 220 5.70 -6.55 -8.48
N ALA A 221 4.92 -5.54 -8.14
CA ALA A 221 4.48 -4.51 -9.07
C ALA A 221 5.16 -3.20 -8.69
N VAL A 222 5.88 -2.60 -9.64
CA VAL A 222 6.46 -1.26 -9.48
C VAL A 222 5.79 -0.32 -10.46
N CYS A 223 5.23 0.78 -9.93
CA CYS A 223 4.58 1.80 -10.72
C CYS A 223 5.30 3.14 -10.53
N VAL A 224 5.47 3.85 -11.63
CA VAL A 224 5.97 5.22 -11.65
C VAL A 224 4.81 6.14 -11.91
N LEU A 225 4.61 7.08 -11.02
CA LEU A 225 3.64 8.16 -11.18
C LEU A 225 4.38 9.41 -11.64
N ARG A 226 3.80 10.10 -12.61
CA ARG A 226 4.23 11.41 -13.09
C ARG A 226 3.11 12.41 -12.86
N LYS A 227 3.47 13.60 -12.46
CA LYS A 227 2.54 14.70 -12.32
C LYS A 227 1.91 15.05 -13.68
N ARG A 228 0.61 15.30 -13.70
CA ARG A 228 -0.08 15.86 -14.85
C ARG A 228 0.40 17.27 -15.13
N THR A 229 0.70 17.57 -16.38
CA THR A 229 1.16 18.89 -16.83
C THR A 229 0.12 19.63 -17.69
N GLY A 230 -0.99 18.98 -18.08
CA GLY A 230 -2.08 19.57 -18.87
C GLY A 230 -3.40 18.81 -18.70
N GLU A 231 -4.50 19.46 -19.11
CA GLU A 231 -5.86 18.87 -19.02
C GLU A 231 -6.05 17.69 -19.99
N ASP A 232 -5.29 17.65 -21.08
CA ASP A 232 -5.39 16.64 -22.15
C ASP A 232 -4.48 15.43 -21.97
N GLU A 233 -3.66 15.37 -20.93
CA GLU A 233 -2.83 14.18 -20.69
C GLU A 233 -3.69 13.02 -20.24
N ALA A 234 -3.74 11.98 -21.09
CA ALA A 234 -4.46 10.76 -20.76
C ALA A 234 -3.91 10.14 -19.47
N ASP A 235 -4.78 9.68 -18.58
CA ASP A 235 -4.44 9.02 -17.31
C ASP A 235 -3.33 7.96 -17.44
N LYS A 236 -3.28 7.28 -18.59
CA LYS A 236 -2.27 6.26 -18.90
C LYS A 236 -0.85 6.80 -19.03
N ALA A 237 -0.68 8.05 -19.45
CA ALA A 237 0.63 8.68 -19.60
C ALA A 237 1.24 9.05 -18.24
N CYS A 238 0.40 9.23 -17.23
CA CYS A 238 0.83 9.60 -15.88
C CYS A 238 1.13 8.42 -14.96
N ARG A 239 0.81 7.18 -15.38
CA ARG A 239 0.92 5.95 -14.60
C ARG A 239 1.59 4.86 -15.43
N GLN A 240 2.86 4.60 -15.16
CA GLN A 240 3.66 3.65 -15.92
C GLN A 240 4.18 2.54 -15.02
N PHE A 241 4.08 1.29 -15.48
CA PHE A 241 4.63 0.15 -14.77
C PHE A 241 6.02 -0.21 -15.31
N VAL A 242 6.87 -0.66 -14.41
CA VAL A 242 8.11 -1.35 -14.77
C VAL A 242 7.75 -2.76 -15.23
N SER A 243 8.33 -3.23 -16.31
CA SER A 243 8.03 -4.57 -16.83
C SER A 243 8.50 -5.67 -15.87
N LEU A 244 7.89 -6.85 -15.93
CA LEU A 244 8.35 -7.98 -15.13
C LEU A 244 9.75 -8.42 -15.52
N GLU A 245 10.09 -8.36 -16.81
CA GLU A 245 11.41 -8.67 -17.31
C GLU A 245 12.46 -7.71 -16.71
N ASP A 246 12.16 -6.41 -16.67
CA ASP A 246 13.04 -5.42 -16.04
C ASP A 246 13.18 -5.66 -14.52
N LEU A 247 12.10 -6.05 -13.85
CA LEU A 247 12.13 -6.39 -12.42
C LEU A 247 12.94 -7.68 -12.17
N ASP A 248 12.87 -8.67 -13.05
CA ASP A 248 13.68 -9.89 -12.96
C ASP A 248 15.17 -9.60 -13.16
N ILE A 249 15.51 -8.67 -14.05
CA ILE A 249 16.89 -8.18 -14.22
C ILE A 249 17.37 -7.52 -12.92
N LEU A 250 16.58 -6.59 -12.36
CA LEU A 250 16.93 -5.91 -11.10
C LEU A 250 17.06 -6.89 -9.94
N ARG A 251 16.19 -7.90 -9.87
CA ARG A 251 16.25 -8.96 -8.86
C ARG A 251 17.51 -9.79 -9.00
N SER A 252 17.89 -10.17 -10.22
CA SER A 252 19.12 -10.91 -10.49
C SER A 252 20.36 -10.13 -10.02
N ILE A 253 20.43 -8.84 -10.34
CA ILE A 253 21.52 -7.96 -9.88
C ILE A 253 21.52 -7.86 -8.35
N TRP A 254 20.36 -7.67 -7.74
CA TRP A 254 20.22 -7.64 -6.29
C TRP A 254 20.70 -8.93 -5.62
N ASP A 255 20.28 -10.10 -6.11
CA ASP A 255 20.65 -11.40 -5.55
C ASP A 255 22.14 -11.71 -5.69
N GLN A 256 22.81 -11.18 -6.72
CA GLN A 256 24.26 -11.34 -6.92
C GLN A 256 25.06 -10.48 -5.95
N HIS A 257 24.65 -9.26 -5.69
CA HIS A 257 25.45 -8.29 -4.96
C HIS A 257 25.03 -8.14 -3.51
N LEU A 258 23.74 -8.27 -3.19
CA LEU A 258 23.14 -8.10 -1.84
C LEU A 258 23.70 -6.86 -1.10
N ARG A 259 23.95 -5.77 -1.83
CA ARG A 259 24.60 -4.57 -1.29
C ARG A 259 23.64 -3.40 -1.23
N PRO A 260 23.64 -2.60 -0.16
CA PRO A 260 22.83 -1.40 -0.03
C PRO A 260 23.44 -0.22 -0.82
N ARG A 261 23.75 -0.44 -2.09
CA ARG A 261 24.19 0.59 -3.04
C ARG A 261 23.96 0.10 -4.45
N ILE A 262 23.76 1.03 -5.37
CA ILE A 262 23.55 0.71 -6.78
C ILE A 262 24.88 0.17 -7.36
N PRO A 263 24.96 -1.10 -7.76
CA PRO A 263 26.15 -1.63 -8.45
C PRO A 263 26.32 -0.94 -9.82
N ASP A 264 27.54 -0.91 -10.33
CA ASP A 264 27.80 -0.26 -11.62
C ASP A 264 27.07 -0.92 -12.77
N GLU A 265 26.90 -2.24 -12.75
CA GLU A 265 26.13 -3.01 -13.71
C GLU A 265 24.65 -2.57 -13.71
N ALA A 266 24.09 -2.31 -12.54
CA ALA A 266 22.71 -1.86 -12.40
C ALA A 266 22.51 -0.44 -12.97
N ARG A 267 23.53 0.43 -12.97
CA ARG A 267 23.40 1.80 -13.47
C ARG A 267 22.98 1.86 -14.93
N ILE A 268 23.51 0.96 -15.76
CA ILE A 268 23.18 0.88 -17.17
C ILE A 268 21.73 0.42 -17.32
N GLU A 269 21.37 -0.68 -16.64
CA GLU A 269 20.04 -1.27 -16.74
C GLU A 269 18.94 -0.33 -16.21
N ILE A 270 19.13 0.26 -15.03
CA ILE A 270 18.11 1.15 -14.47
C ILE A 270 17.91 2.42 -15.30
N THR A 271 18.96 2.91 -15.99
CA THR A 271 18.83 4.02 -16.92
C THR A 271 17.97 3.63 -18.11
N GLY A 272 18.18 2.43 -18.65
CA GLY A 272 17.38 1.87 -19.74
C GLY A 272 15.93 1.63 -19.31
N ILE A 273 15.70 1.09 -18.10
CA ILE A 273 14.37 0.90 -17.52
C ILE A 273 13.64 2.25 -17.38
N ALA A 274 14.32 3.26 -16.82
CA ALA A 274 13.75 4.59 -16.68
C ALA A 274 13.35 5.21 -18.03
N ALA A 275 14.15 4.99 -19.08
CA ALA A 275 13.82 5.43 -20.43
C ALA A 275 12.57 4.73 -20.99
N ARG A 276 12.43 3.41 -20.80
CA ARG A 276 11.23 2.64 -21.22
C ARG A 276 9.98 3.07 -20.46
N VAL A 277 10.09 3.30 -19.16
CA VAL A 277 8.99 3.81 -18.34
C VAL A 277 8.55 5.20 -18.82
N ASN A 278 9.50 6.09 -19.11
CA ASN A 278 9.19 7.43 -19.63
C ASN A 278 8.52 7.39 -21.02
N ALA A 279 8.83 6.38 -21.83
CA ALA A 279 8.19 6.18 -23.14
C ALA A 279 6.75 5.66 -23.06
N GLY A 280 6.29 5.24 -21.88
CA GLY A 280 4.90 4.84 -21.68
C GLY A 280 4.48 3.53 -22.31
N ASN A 281 5.39 2.57 -22.43
CA ASN A 281 5.18 1.36 -23.25
C ASN A 281 4.33 0.28 -22.56
N ILE A 282 4.08 0.37 -21.24
CA ILE A 282 3.38 -0.68 -20.49
C ILE A 282 2.18 -0.11 -19.76
N THR A 283 1.01 -0.64 -20.08
CA THR A 283 -0.26 -0.25 -19.48
C THR A 283 -0.64 -1.19 -18.32
N PRO A 284 -1.58 -0.79 -17.43
CA PRO A 284 -2.13 -1.70 -16.40
C PRO A 284 -2.69 -3.01 -17.00
N HIS A 285 -3.26 -2.94 -18.22
CA HIS A 285 -3.79 -4.12 -18.90
C HIS A 285 -2.68 -5.10 -19.32
N ASP A 286 -1.53 -4.59 -19.76
CA ASP A 286 -0.38 -5.42 -20.10
C ASP A 286 0.18 -6.10 -18.86
N MET A 287 0.24 -5.40 -17.72
CA MET A 287 0.63 -6.00 -16.45
C MET A 287 -0.27 -7.19 -16.07
N VAL A 288 -1.58 -7.06 -16.23
CA VAL A 288 -2.52 -8.18 -15.98
C VAL A 288 -2.21 -9.40 -16.82
N LYS A 289 -1.89 -9.21 -18.12
CA LYS A 289 -1.48 -10.31 -19.01
C LYS A 289 -0.17 -10.94 -18.57
N HIS A 290 0.82 -10.12 -18.20
CA HIS A 290 2.12 -10.60 -17.74
C HIS A 290 2.00 -11.40 -16.44
N PHE A 291 1.24 -10.91 -15.45
CA PHE A 291 1.01 -11.65 -14.21
C PHE A 291 0.37 -13.03 -14.44
N LYS A 292 -0.65 -13.11 -15.30
CA LYS A 292 -1.28 -14.38 -15.66
C LYS A 292 -0.30 -15.32 -16.38
N ALA A 293 0.58 -14.79 -17.22
CA ALA A 293 1.61 -15.58 -17.90
C ALA A 293 2.64 -16.12 -16.90
N GLN A 294 3.11 -15.27 -15.97
CA GLN A 294 4.07 -15.65 -14.93
C GLN A 294 3.50 -16.72 -13.98
N GLN A 295 2.24 -16.59 -13.59
CA GLN A 295 1.55 -17.60 -12.79
C GLN A 295 1.56 -18.97 -13.47
N ARG A 296 1.23 -19.02 -14.76
CA ARG A 296 1.28 -20.27 -15.56
C ARG A 296 2.69 -20.87 -15.67
N ILE A 297 3.72 -20.02 -15.73
CA ILE A 297 5.12 -20.46 -15.75
C ILE A 297 5.51 -21.07 -14.40
N ASN A 298 5.13 -20.43 -13.31
CA ASN A 298 5.40 -20.92 -11.95
C ASN A 298 4.70 -22.24 -11.69
N GLU A 299 3.44 -22.37 -12.10
CA GLU A 299 2.69 -23.63 -12.03
C GLU A 299 3.39 -24.76 -12.83
N LYS A 300 3.86 -24.47 -14.05
CA LYS A 300 4.59 -25.43 -14.88
C LYS A 300 5.95 -25.82 -14.30
N ARG A 301 6.60 -24.95 -13.53
CA ARG A 301 7.88 -25.21 -12.87
C ARG A 301 7.73 -25.92 -11.53
N GLY A 302 6.50 -26.28 -11.12
CA GLY A 302 6.22 -26.92 -9.83
C GLY A 302 6.53 -26.02 -8.63
N ILE A 303 6.68 -24.70 -8.86
CA ILE A 303 6.78 -23.71 -7.81
C ILE A 303 5.34 -23.46 -7.37
N SER A 304 4.79 -24.43 -6.64
CA SER A 304 3.47 -24.32 -6.03
C SER A 304 3.52 -23.24 -4.96
N SER A 305 2.55 -22.35 -4.98
CA SER A 305 2.21 -21.43 -3.90
C SER A 305 1.55 -22.21 -2.74
N GLN A 306 2.09 -23.39 -2.36
CA GLN A 306 1.59 -24.10 -1.22
C GLN A 306 2.03 -23.40 0.06
N ALA A 307 1.04 -22.90 0.79
CA ALA A 307 1.20 -22.52 2.19
C ALA A 307 1.78 -23.72 2.98
N PRO A 308 2.65 -23.47 3.95
CA PRO A 308 3.11 -24.53 4.85
C PRO A 308 1.88 -25.14 5.53
N LEU A 309 1.76 -26.46 5.45
CA LEU A 309 0.76 -27.25 6.15
C LEU A 309 0.77 -26.86 7.63
N SER A 310 -0.39 -26.49 8.15
CA SER A 310 -0.62 -26.23 9.57
C SER A 310 -0.08 -27.41 10.40
N PRO A 311 0.57 -27.16 11.54
CA PRO A 311 0.97 -28.22 12.43
C PRO A 311 -0.30 -28.97 12.88
N GLN A 312 -0.33 -30.27 12.59
CA GLN A 312 -1.37 -31.16 13.08
C GLN A 312 -1.43 -31.02 14.60
N SER A 313 -2.60 -30.62 15.11
CA SER A 313 -2.89 -30.73 16.54
C SER A 313 -2.80 -32.18 16.93
N THR A 314 -1.76 -32.58 17.63
CA THR A 314 -1.73 -33.83 18.38
C THR A 314 -2.83 -33.72 19.44
N LYS A 315 -3.93 -34.41 19.22
CA LYS A 315 -4.85 -34.75 20.28
C LYS A 315 -4.08 -35.70 21.19
N ASP A 316 -3.69 -35.25 22.34
CA ASP A 316 -3.38 -36.10 23.46
C ASP A 316 -4.70 -36.63 24.01
N ASP A 317 -4.96 -37.91 23.71
CA ASP A 317 -5.90 -38.76 24.47
C ASP A 317 -5.18 -39.15 25.76
N SER A 318 -5.63 -38.64 26.89
CA SER A 318 -5.61 -39.29 28.21
C SER A 318 -6.46 -38.52 29.22
#